data_b47d20cd4fb39ff21f9f6174377d928a
#
_entry.id   b47d20cd4fb39ff21f9f6174377d928a
#
_cell.length_a   1.000
_cell.length_b   1.000
_cell.length_c   1.000
_cell.angle_alpha   90.00
_cell.angle_beta   90.00
_cell.angle_gamma   90.00
#
_symmetry.space_group_name_H-M   'P 1'
#
loop_
_entity.id
_entity.type
_entity.pdbx_description
1 polymer ?
#
loop_
_entity_poly.entity_id
_entity_poly.type
_entity_poly.pdbx_seq_one_letter_code
_entity_poly.pdbx_strand_id
1 'polypeptide(L)'
;MRGSLFAVVAFALSLGGGAAAAQPVPAGEPAPVVMAQGYTLASTVMDQPRRLNVWLPPSYAEGNARYPVLYVLDGGEGQDFHHISGLAQLATISGTMQDLIVVGVESRDRRNELTARTEDPRHVQAWPTHGQSDRFRRHLAEEVIPFVEGRFRTSGETAVMGESLAALFVVETFLRKPALFDRYIAISPSLWWDYQRLAKEAPALLAKHDAAPRTLWLSIADEGGTMQAGIDKLRAALTSGAPVGLKWSYRARPGENHATTYHPAALDALRELYGLPPYWDEKAPLPWWLSDEAPASAAPAK
;
A
#
# COMPACT_ATOMS: atom_id res chain seq x y z
N MET A 1 -96.85 8.42 -40.51
CA MET A 1 -95.85 9.45 -40.14
C MET A 1 -94.68 8.76 -39.51
N ARG A 2 -93.55 8.99 -40.13
CA ARG A 2 -92.33 8.22 -39.84
C ARG A 2 -91.52 8.82 -38.68
N GLY A 3 -91.29 7.99 -37.65
CA GLY A 3 -90.43 8.38 -36.53
C GLY A 3 -89.09 7.70 -36.69
N SER A 4 -88.01 8.52 -36.75
CA SER A 4 -86.61 8.08 -36.86
C SER A 4 -86.03 7.76 -35.45
N LEU A 5 -85.55 6.52 -35.26
CA LEU A 5 -84.77 6.14 -34.11
C LEU A 5 -83.30 6.54 -34.36
N PHE A 6 -82.76 7.35 -33.48
CA PHE A 6 -81.33 7.54 -33.38
C PHE A 6 -80.72 6.49 -32.47
N ALA A 7 -79.82 5.67 -33.03
CA ALA A 7 -79.04 4.74 -32.25
C ALA A 7 -77.74 5.45 -31.81
N VAL A 8 -77.55 5.55 -30.47
CA VAL A 8 -76.29 6.06 -29.87
C VAL A 8 -75.37 4.87 -29.72
N VAL A 9 -74.29 4.85 -30.46
CA VAL A 9 -73.19 3.89 -30.34
C VAL A 9 -72.26 4.42 -29.30
N ALA A 10 -72.20 3.81 -28.10
CA ALA A 10 -71.19 4.09 -27.08
C ALA A 10 -69.89 3.34 -27.38
N PHE A 11 -68.84 4.08 -27.68
CA PHE A 11 -67.50 3.54 -27.87
C PHE A 11 -66.83 3.43 -26.50
N ALA A 12 -66.73 2.23 -25.94
CA ALA A 12 -65.97 1.95 -24.73
C ALA A 12 -64.49 1.84 -25.10
N LEU A 13 -63.68 2.86 -24.78
CA LEU A 13 -62.21 2.79 -24.77
C LEU A 13 -61.78 1.95 -23.57
N SER A 14 -61.37 0.68 -23.83
CA SER A 14 -60.65 -0.13 -22.87
C SER A 14 -59.20 0.31 -22.82
N LEU A 15 -58.81 1.11 -21.83
CA LEU A 15 -57.42 1.37 -21.47
C LEU A 15 -56.84 0.09 -20.85
N GLY A 16 -56.37 -0.82 -21.70
CA GLY A 16 -55.56 -1.94 -21.28
C GLY A 16 -54.15 -1.49 -20.93
N GLY A 17 -53.94 -0.98 -19.69
CA GLY A 17 -52.64 -0.80 -19.12
C GLY A 17 -51.99 -2.14 -18.82
N GLY A 18 -51.37 -2.75 -19.81
CA GLY A 18 -50.48 -3.88 -19.58
C GLY A 18 -49.28 -3.45 -18.78
N ALA A 19 -49.26 -3.73 -17.47
CA ALA A 19 -48.03 -3.66 -16.69
C ALA A 19 -47.04 -4.63 -17.38
N ALA A 20 -46.00 -4.08 -17.99
CA ALA A 20 -44.89 -4.88 -18.48
C ALA A 20 -44.32 -5.63 -17.29
N ALA A 21 -44.54 -6.94 -17.21
CA ALA A 21 -43.92 -7.78 -16.20
C ALA A 21 -42.41 -7.66 -16.37
N ALA A 22 -41.71 -7.20 -15.30
CA ALA A 22 -40.27 -7.15 -15.31
C ALA A 22 -39.74 -8.54 -15.63
N GLN A 23 -38.88 -8.62 -16.65
CA GLN A 23 -38.22 -9.86 -17.00
C GLN A 23 -37.45 -10.37 -15.79
N PRO A 24 -37.54 -11.65 -15.40
CA PRO A 24 -36.77 -12.19 -14.30
C PRO A 24 -35.28 -11.99 -14.56
N VAL A 25 -34.57 -11.39 -13.62
CA VAL A 25 -33.10 -11.26 -13.68
C VAL A 25 -32.53 -12.66 -13.70
N PRO A 26 -31.64 -13.02 -14.67
CA PRO A 26 -31.00 -14.32 -14.68
C PRO A 26 -30.32 -14.61 -13.35
N ALA A 27 -30.53 -15.80 -12.78
CA ALA A 27 -29.82 -16.23 -11.58
C ALA A 27 -28.33 -16.37 -11.93
N GLY A 28 -27.47 -15.57 -11.26
CA GLY A 28 -26.03 -15.67 -11.39
C GLY A 28 -25.47 -16.60 -10.31
N GLU A 29 -24.57 -17.49 -10.68
CA GLU A 29 -23.80 -18.28 -9.71
C GLU A 29 -22.62 -17.45 -9.17
N PRO A 30 -22.39 -17.43 -7.85
CA PRO A 30 -21.26 -16.71 -7.27
C PRO A 30 -19.94 -17.37 -7.69
N ALA A 31 -18.96 -16.54 -8.09
CA ALA A 31 -17.60 -16.98 -8.39
C ALA A 31 -16.59 -16.17 -7.58
N PRO A 32 -15.52 -16.80 -7.06
CA PRO A 32 -14.51 -16.08 -6.31
C PRO A 32 -13.72 -15.12 -7.21
N VAL A 33 -13.45 -13.91 -6.71
CA VAL A 33 -12.49 -12.99 -7.30
C VAL A 33 -11.16 -13.17 -6.57
N VAL A 34 -10.22 -13.87 -7.21
CA VAL A 34 -8.91 -14.18 -6.60
C VAL A 34 -7.90 -13.10 -6.96
N MET A 35 -7.43 -12.36 -5.97
CA MET A 35 -6.44 -11.30 -6.15
C MET A 35 -5.02 -11.77 -5.83
N ALA A 36 -4.85 -12.64 -4.83
CA ALA A 36 -3.55 -13.02 -4.28
C ALA A 36 -3.58 -14.44 -3.71
N GLN A 37 -2.42 -14.93 -3.28
CA GLN A 37 -2.27 -16.23 -2.66
C GLN A 37 -1.82 -16.11 -1.21
N GLY A 38 -2.55 -16.73 -0.29
CA GLY A 38 -2.17 -16.86 1.12
C GLY A 38 -1.22 -18.04 1.35
N TYR A 39 -0.26 -17.87 2.24
CA TYR A 39 0.69 -18.89 2.70
C TYR A 39 0.70 -18.94 4.23
N THR A 40 0.95 -20.13 4.78
CA THR A 40 1.17 -20.32 6.22
C THR A 40 2.58 -20.86 6.44
N LEU A 41 3.42 -20.10 7.12
CA LEU A 41 4.76 -20.52 7.54
C LEU A 41 4.70 -21.11 8.93
N ALA A 42 5.33 -22.25 9.14
CA ALA A 42 5.62 -22.78 10.48
C ALA A 42 6.81 -21.98 11.04
N SER A 43 6.52 -20.93 11.79
CA SER A 43 7.58 -20.07 12.32
C SER A 43 8.14 -20.64 13.62
N THR A 44 9.42 -20.92 13.61
CA THR A 44 10.18 -21.28 14.81
C THR A 44 10.56 -20.07 15.64
N VAL A 45 10.81 -18.94 14.98
CA VAL A 45 11.10 -17.67 15.64
C VAL A 45 9.92 -17.18 16.45
N MET A 46 8.68 -17.30 15.92
CA MET A 46 7.47 -16.81 16.58
C MET A 46 6.74 -17.89 17.40
N ASP A 47 7.21 -19.16 17.39
CA ASP A 47 6.60 -20.34 18.04
C ASP A 47 5.11 -20.57 17.66
N GLN A 48 4.72 -20.16 16.46
CA GLN A 48 3.35 -20.32 15.97
C GLN A 48 3.30 -20.17 14.44
N PRO A 49 2.30 -20.76 13.77
CA PRO A 49 2.09 -20.53 12.35
C PRO A 49 1.84 -19.04 12.05
N ARG A 50 2.48 -18.52 11.01
CA ARG A 50 2.37 -17.12 10.56
C ARG A 50 1.84 -17.08 9.15
N ARG A 51 0.93 -16.13 8.89
CA ARG A 51 0.34 -15.95 7.56
C ARG A 51 1.09 -14.88 6.78
N LEU A 52 1.26 -15.19 5.49
CA LEU A 52 1.71 -14.24 4.48
C LEU A 52 0.68 -14.22 3.35
N ASN A 53 0.46 -13.05 2.76
CA ASN A 53 -0.32 -12.89 1.55
C ASN A 53 0.60 -12.38 0.44
N VAL A 54 0.58 -12.99 -0.73
CA VAL A 54 1.48 -12.65 -1.83
C VAL A 54 0.66 -12.30 -3.06
N TRP A 55 0.82 -11.06 -3.52
CA TRP A 55 0.33 -10.60 -4.81
C TRP A 55 1.48 -10.56 -5.81
N LEU A 56 1.24 -11.08 -7.00
CA LEU A 56 2.18 -11.10 -8.11
C LEU A 56 1.65 -10.21 -9.24
N PRO A 57 2.50 -9.40 -9.90
CA PRO A 57 2.07 -8.61 -11.04
C PRO A 57 1.66 -9.52 -12.21
N PRO A 58 0.74 -9.09 -13.10
CA PRO A 58 0.31 -9.89 -14.25
C PRO A 58 1.47 -10.41 -15.11
N SER A 59 2.47 -9.59 -15.33
CA SER A 59 3.69 -9.96 -16.07
C SER A 59 4.48 -11.12 -15.46
N TYR A 60 4.22 -11.45 -14.19
CA TYR A 60 4.86 -12.60 -13.54
C TYR A 60 4.51 -13.92 -14.22
N ALA A 61 3.31 -14.06 -14.81
CA ALA A 61 2.91 -15.26 -15.53
C ALA A 61 3.51 -15.34 -16.96
N GLU A 62 3.98 -14.21 -17.50
CA GLU A 62 4.31 -14.07 -18.93
C GLU A 62 5.79 -14.32 -19.27
N GLY A 63 6.67 -14.51 -18.27
CA GLY A 63 8.09 -14.63 -18.56
C GLY A 63 8.96 -15.03 -17.36
N ASN A 64 10.26 -14.71 -17.46
CA ASN A 64 11.28 -15.05 -16.47
C ASN A 64 11.85 -13.82 -15.75
N ALA A 65 11.20 -12.67 -15.85
CA ALA A 65 11.62 -11.45 -15.17
C ALA A 65 11.69 -11.64 -13.65
N ARG A 66 12.59 -10.90 -13.02
CA ARG A 66 12.74 -10.83 -11.56
C ARG A 66 12.24 -9.48 -11.07
N TYR A 67 11.62 -9.48 -9.90
CA TYR A 67 10.85 -8.35 -9.39
C TYR A 67 11.36 -7.89 -8.03
N PRO A 68 11.40 -6.58 -7.73
CA PRO A 68 11.59 -6.09 -6.38
C PRO A 68 10.43 -6.55 -5.49
N VAL A 69 10.68 -6.67 -4.19
CA VAL A 69 9.68 -7.13 -3.23
C VAL A 69 9.34 -6.00 -2.25
N LEU A 70 8.05 -5.69 -2.13
CA LEU A 70 7.51 -4.80 -1.11
C LEU A 70 6.87 -5.64 0.00
N TYR A 71 7.47 -5.61 1.18
CA TYR A 71 6.90 -6.18 2.41
C TYR A 71 5.99 -5.15 3.08
N VAL A 72 4.72 -5.50 3.22
CA VAL A 72 3.69 -4.66 3.87
C VAL A 72 3.43 -5.23 5.27
N LEU A 73 3.76 -4.46 6.29
CA LEU A 73 3.43 -4.80 7.67
C LEU A 73 1.94 -4.51 7.94
N ASP A 74 1.36 -5.18 8.94
CA ASP A 74 -0.10 -5.24 9.07
C ASP A 74 -0.73 -5.76 7.76
N GLY A 75 -0.09 -6.73 7.13
CA GLY A 75 -0.42 -7.24 5.80
C GLY A 75 -1.32 -8.47 5.80
N GLY A 76 -2.12 -8.67 6.83
CA GLY A 76 -3.15 -9.70 6.90
C GLY A 76 -4.30 -9.44 5.94
N GLU A 77 -5.14 -10.45 5.70
CA GLU A 77 -6.34 -10.36 4.85
C GLU A 77 -7.32 -9.28 5.34
N GLY A 78 -7.50 -9.15 6.66
CA GLY A 78 -8.31 -8.11 7.30
C GLY A 78 -7.54 -6.85 7.69
N GLN A 79 -6.34 -6.67 7.15
CA GLN A 79 -5.46 -5.53 7.40
C GLN A 79 -5.17 -4.81 6.06
N ASP A 80 -3.96 -4.28 5.87
CA ASP A 80 -3.64 -3.37 4.76
C ASP A 80 -3.24 -4.06 3.44
N PHE A 81 -3.21 -5.39 3.39
CA PHE A 81 -2.74 -6.11 2.21
C PHE A 81 -3.52 -5.78 0.94
N HIS A 82 -4.86 -5.84 1.00
CA HIS A 82 -5.72 -5.59 -0.17
C HIS A 82 -5.57 -4.16 -0.68
N HIS A 83 -5.45 -3.21 0.25
CA HIS A 83 -5.26 -1.81 -0.06
C HIS A 83 -3.96 -1.57 -0.85
N ILE A 84 -2.83 -2.03 -0.33
CA ILE A 84 -1.51 -1.77 -0.94
C ILE A 84 -1.33 -2.58 -2.24
N SER A 85 -1.76 -3.85 -2.25
CA SER A 85 -1.70 -4.65 -3.50
C SER A 85 -2.62 -4.08 -4.58
N GLY A 86 -3.75 -3.46 -4.22
CA GLY A 86 -4.61 -2.75 -5.15
C GLY A 86 -3.95 -1.51 -5.77
N LEU A 87 -3.18 -0.74 -4.99
CA LEU A 87 -2.39 0.37 -5.52
C LEU A 87 -1.33 -0.13 -6.51
N ALA A 88 -0.61 -1.19 -6.18
CA ALA A 88 0.37 -1.81 -7.07
C ALA A 88 -0.28 -2.34 -8.35
N GLN A 89 -1.41 -3.04 -8.24
CA GLN A 89 -2.16 -3.56 -9.37
C GLN A 89 -2.58 -2.45 -10.34
N LEU A 90 -3.19 -1.37 -9.83
CA LEU A 90 -3.62 -0.26 -10.69
C LEU A 90 -2.44 0.40 -11.40
N ALA A 91 -1.34 0.60 -10.69
CA ALA A 91 -0.15 1.22 -11.24
C ALA A 91 0.51 0.36 -12.33
N THR A 92 0.55 -0.97 -12.15
CA THR A 92 1.00 -1.94 -13.16
C THR A 92 0.11 -1.89 -14.41
N ILE A 93 -1.22 -1.97 -14.25
CA ILE A 93 -2.17 -1.91 -15.38
C ILE A 93 -2.04 -0.59 -16.15
N SER A 94 -1.79 0.50 -15.44
CA SER A 94 -1.63 1.84 -16.04
C SER A 94 -0.23 2.11 -16.59
N GLY A 95 0.74 1.21 -16.40
CA GLY A 95 2.14 1.41 -16.81
C GLY A 95 2.83 2.60 -16.13
N THR A 96 2.38 2.98 -14.93
CA THR A 96 2.90 4.16 -14.21
C THR A 96 3.98 3.84 -13.18
N MET A 97 4.13 2.56 -12.85
CA MET A 97 5.19 2.05 -11.97
C MET A 97 5.81 0.77 -12.54
N GLN A 98 7.03 0.49 -12.14
CA GLN A 98 7.61 -0.82 -12.39
C GLN A 98 6.85 -1.91 -11.62
N ASP A 99 6.79 -3.09 -12.20
CA ASP A 99 6.17 -4.24 -11.57
C ASP A 99 6.96 -4.69 -10.35
N LEU A 100 6.25 -5.06 -9.29
CA LEU A 100 6.83 -5.54 -8.04
C LEU A 100 5.97 -6.65 -7.44
N ILE A 101 6.55 -7.47 -6.58
CA ILE A 101 5.84 -8.45 -5.75
C ILE A 101 5.42 -7.75 -4.45
N VAL A 102 4.15 -7.88 -4.04
CA VAL A 102 3.69 -7.39 -2.72
C VAL A 102 3.53 -8.57 -1.78
N VAL A 103 4.21 -8.51 -0.63
CA VAL A 103 4.14 -9.53 0.42
C VAL A 103 3.56 -8.90 1.68
N GLY A 104 2.31 -9.23 1.98
CA GLY A 104 1.67 -8.84 3.25
C GLY A 104 2.11 -9.76 4.38
N VAL A 105 2.67 -9.19 5.43
CA VAL A 105 3.04 -9.90 6.66
C VAL A 105 2.03 -9.57 7.74
N GLU A 106 1.23 -10.57 8.15
CA GLU A 106 0.21 -10.41 9.18
C GLU A 106 0.83 -10.08 10.54
N SER A 107 0.33 -9.05 11.20
CA SER A 107 0.59 -8.78 12.61
C SER A 107 -0.55 -9.35 13.45
N ARG A 108 -0.28 -10.31 14.35
CA ARG A 108 -1.29 -10.97 15.19
C ARG A 108 -1.47 -10.28 16.53
N ASP A 109 -0.39 -10.13 17.28
CA ASP A 109 -0.34 -9.27 18.46
C ASP A 109 0.40 -7.98 18.09
N ARG A 110 -0.32 -7.12 17.37
CA ARG A 110 0.23 -5.94 16.69
C ARG A 110 1.10 -5.08 17.61
N ARG A 111 0.63 -4.80 18.82
CA ARG A 111 1.40 -3.97 19.75
C ARG A 111 2.66 -4.66 20.22
N ASN A 112 2.57 -5.93 20.54
CA ASN A 112 3.71 -6.71 20.97
C ASN A 112 4.77 -6.84 19.87
N GLU A 113 4.32 -7.17 18.66
CA GLU A 113 5.20 -7.50 17.54
C GLU A 113 5.85 -6.26 16.91
N LEU A 114 5.17 -5.10 16.95
CA LEU A 114 5.63 -3.88 16.26
C LEU A 114 6.26 -2.85 17.19
N THR A 115 6.39 -3.12 18.50
CA THR A 115 6.99 -2.18 19.44
C THR A 115 8.15 -2.77 20.21
N ALA A 116 9.13 -1.94 20.51
CA ALA A 116 10.14 -2.25 21.51
C ALA A 116 9.55 -2.19 22.93
N ARG A 117 10.23 -2.82 23.88
CA ARG A 117 9.85 -2.75 25.28
C ARG A 117 9.79 -1.29 25.76
N THR A 118 8.73 -0.97 26.48
CA THR A 118 8.53 0.38 27.03
C THR A 118 8.76 0.41 28.54
N GLU A 119 9.25 1.53 29.03
CA GLU A 119 9.32 1.86 30.46
C GLU A 119 8.22 2.85 30.88
N ASP A 120 7.40 3.34 29.93
CA ASP A 120 6.26 4.21 30.23
C ASP A 120 5.15 3.42 30.94
N PRO A 121 4.85 3.68 32.23
CA PRO A 121 3.85 2.93 32.98
C PRO A 121 2.45 3.03 32.37
N ARG A 122 2.16 4.11 31.63
CA ARG A 122 0.88 4.27 30.92
C ARG A 122 0.74 3.25 29.80
N HIS A 123 1.84 3.01 29.06
CA HIS A 123 1.86 1.99 28.00
C HIS A 123 1.80 0.58 28.58
N VAL A 124 2.56 0.30 29.65
CA VAL A 124 2.54 -0.98 30.35
C VAL A 124 1.13 -1.30 30.86
N GLN A 125 0.42 -0.32 31.41
CA GLN A 125 -0.93 -0.49 31.90
C GLN A 125 -1.95 -0.67 30.76
N ALA A 126 -1.85 0.15 29.71
CA ALA A 126 -2.80 0.13 28.61
C ALA A 126 -2.60 -1.08 27.67
N TRP A 127 -1.36 -1.55 27.54
CA TRP A 127 -0.97 -2.62 26.62
C TRP A 127 0.00 -3.59 27.30
N PRO A 128 -0.53 -4.59 28.01
CA PRO A 128 0.31 -5.55 28.78
C PRO A 128 1.20 -6.41 27.88
N THR A 129 0.81 -6.61 26.61
CA THR A 129 1.65 -7.28 25.61
C THR A 129 2.36 -6.22 24.74
N HIS A 130 3.70 -6.14 24.87
CA HIS A 130 4.57 -5.24 24.08
C HIS A 130 6.02 -5.72 24.16
N GLY A 131 6.86 -5.26 23.23
CA GLY A 131 8.31 -5.41 23.37
C GLY A 131 8.93 -6.56 22.61
N GLN A 132 8.26 -7.11 21.59
CA GLN A 132 8.75 -8.22 20.76
C GLN A 132 9.21 -7.77 19.37
N SER A 133 9.42 -6.47 19.12
CA SER A 133 9.82 -5.97 17.80
C SER A 133 11.12 -6.62 17.29
N ASP A 134 12.07 -6.91 18.18
CA ASP A 134 13.30 -7.62 17.81
C ASP A 134 13.02 -9.07 17.34
N ARG A 135 12.10 -9.76 18.02
CA ARG A 135 11.69 -11.12 17.65
C ARG A 135 10.96 -11.11 16.31
N PHE A 136 10.06 -10.18 16.10
CA PHE A 136 9.34 -10.03 14.83
C PHE A 136 10.29 -9.66 13.69
N ARG A 137 11.30 -8.83 13.94
CA ARG A 137 12.35 -8.49 12.98
C ARG A 137 13.19 -9.71 12.61
N ARG A 138 13.51 -10.58 13.57
CA ARG A 138 14.18 -11.84 13.30
C ARG A 138 13.30 -12.77 12.46
N HIS A 139 11.99 -12.84 12.73
CA HIS A 139 11.05 -13.59 11.89
C HIS A 139 11.09 -13.10 10.44
N LEU A 140 11.09 -11.79 10.19
CA LEU A 140 11.27 -11.24 8.85
C LEU A 140 12.60 -11.69 8.22
N ALA A 141 13.70 -11.54 8.94
CA ALA A 141 15.04 -11.81 8.44
C ALA A 141 15.34 -13.30 8.22
N GLU A 142 14.92 -14.14 9.15
CA GLU A 142 15.32 -15.55 9.22
C GLU A 142 14.32 -16.49 8.54
N GLU A 143 13.06 -16.06 8.36
CA GLU A 143 12.01 -16.94 7.87
C GLU A 143 11.23 -16.34 6.67
N VAL A 144 10.72 -15.10 6.77
CA VAL A 144 9.87 -14.52 5.73
C VAL A 144 10.65 -14.21 4.46
N ILE A 145 11.74 -13.44 4.56
CA ILE A 145 12.56 -13.07 3.40
C ILE A 145 13.12 -14.30 2.71
N PRO A 146 13.75 -15.27 3.41
CA PRO A 146 14.24 -16.49 2.78
C PRO A 146 13.13 -17.33 2.11
N PHE A 147 11.93 -17.40 2.69
CA PHE A 147 10.80 -18.07 2.06
C PHE A 147 10.41 -17.42 0.74
N VAL A 148 10.33 -16.09 0.71
CA VAL A 148 9.96 -15.32 -0.48
C VAL A 148 11.02 -15.47 -1.57
N GLU A 149 12.29 -15.31 -1.22
CA GLU A 149 13.42 -15.45 -2.16
C GLU A 149 13.55 -16.86 -2.73
N GLY A 150 13.31 -17.88 -1.91
CA GLY A 150 13.37 -19.29 -2.34
C GLY A 150 12.20 -19.72 -3.21
N ARG A 151 11.08 -19.00 -3.17
CA ARG A 151 9.84 -19.39 -3.85
C ARG A 151 9.49 -18.54 -5.06
N PHE A 152 9.89 -17.28 -5.10
CA PHE A 152 9.52 -16.32 -6.12
C PHE A 152 10.73 -15.78 -6.88
N ARG A 153 10.48 -15.27 -8.09
CA ARG A 153 11.51 -14.63 -8.91
C ARG A 153 11.73 -13.19 -8.42
N THR A 154 12.50 -13.05 -7.36
CA THR A 154 12.88 -11.75 -6.78
C THR A 154 14.12 -11.20 -7.47
N SER A 155 14.23 -9.87 -7.57
CA SER A 155 15.45 -9.18 -8.06
C SER A 155 16.54 -9.08 -7.00
N GLY A 156 16.23 -9.37 -5.74
CA GLY A 156 17.07 -9.09 -4.57
C GLY A 156 16.83 -7.69 -3.98
N GLU A 157 16.14 -6.79 -4.67
CA GLU A 157 15.77 -5.49 -4.12
C GLU A 157 14.55 -5.62 -3.21
N THR A 158 14.64 -5.07 -2.00
CA THR A 158 13.63 -5.20 -0.96
C THR A 158 13.18 -3.85 -0.41
N ALA A 159 11.88 -3.74 -0.12
CA ALA A 159 11.32 -2.60 0.59
C ALA A 159 10.39 -3.06 1.73
N VAL A 160 10.26 -2.25 2.76
CA VAL A 160 9.29 -2.46 3.84
C VAL A 160 8.43 -1.20 4.01
N MET A 161 7.12 -1.40 4.15
CA MET A 161 6.14 -0.33 4.34
C MET A 161 5.28 -0.61 5.56
N GLY A 162 4.91 0.46 6.27
CA GLY A 162 3.93 0.41 7.34
C GLY A 162 3.41 1.79 7.70
N GLU A 163 2.28 1.78 8.42
CA GLU A 163 1.63 2.98 8.95
C GLU A 163 1.55 2.87 10.47
N SER A 164 1.60 4.01 11.18
CA SER A 164 1.40 4.08 12.63
C SER A 164 2.42 3.25 13.42
N LEU A 165 2.01 2.22 14.17
CA LEU A 165 2.92 1.30 14.88
C LEU A 165 3.76 0.45 13.92
N ALA A 166 3.22 0.09 12.76
CA ALA A 166 3.99 -0.57 11.71
C ALA A 166 5.08 0.37 11.16
N ALA A 167 4.79 1.65 11.00
CA ALA A 167 5.80 2.65 10.63
C ALA A 167 6.82 2.89 11.74
N LEU A 168 6.44 2.83 13.01
CA LEU A 168 7.39 2.83 14.12
C LEU A 168 8.38 1.68 14.00
N PHE A 169 7.89 0.47 13.72
CA PHE A 169 8.73 -0.71 13.49
C PHE A 169 9.64 -0.54 12.26
N VAL A 170 9.11 0.07 11.16
CA VAL A 170 9.92 0.39 9.97
C VAL A 170 11.07 1.32 10.35
N VAL A 171 10.81 2.41 11.08
CA VAL A 171 11.85 3.35 11.54
C VAL A 171 12.82 2.66 12.50
N GLU A 172 12.34 1.84 13.44
CA GLU A 172 13.19 1.08 14.35
C GLU A 172 14.11 0.12 13.59
N THR A 173 13.57 -0.57 12.59
CA THR A 173 14.34 -1.49 11.75
C THR A 173 15.40 -0.75 10.95
N PHE A 174 15.04 0.37 10.32
CA PHE A 174 15.97 1.25 9.63
C PHE A 174 17.13 1.70 10.54
N LEU A 175 16.83 2.15 11.75
CA LEU A 175 17.84 2.67 12.66
C LEU A 175 18.73 1.57 13.27
N ARG A 176 18.17 0.38 13.57
CA ARG A 176 18.90 -0.69 14.29
C ARG A 176 19.48 -1.77 13.41
N LYS A 177 18.87 -2.05 12.27
CA LYS A 177 19.21 -3.11 11.31
C LYS A 177 19.08 -2.61 9.87
N PRO A 178 19.81 -1.55 9.48
CA PRO A 178 19.65 -0.88 8.20
C PRO A 178 19.94 -1.77 6.99
N ALA A 179 20.63 -2.89 7.16
CA ALA A 179 20.94 -3.83 6.09
C ALA A 179 19.81 -4.83 5.78
N LEU A 180 18.67 -4.76 6.51
CA LEU A 180 17.59 -5.73 6.31
C LEU A 180 16.77 -5.44 5.06
N PHE A 181 16.63 -4.15 4.70
CA PHE A 181 15.94 -3.72 3.48
C PHE A 181 16.71 -2.60 2.78
N ASP A 182 16.46 -2.45 1.48
CA ASP A 182 17.04 -1.36 0.68
C ASP A 182 16.21 -0.08 0.81
N ARG A 183 14.89 -0.22 0.96
CA ARG A 183 13.96 0.91 1.05
C ARG A 183 13.01 0.76 2.24
N TYR A 184 12.82 1.86 2.95
CA TYR A 184 12.00 1.97 4.15
C TYR A 184 10.93 3.03 3.93
N ILE A 185 9.66 2.67 4.06
CA ILE A 185 8.51 3.55 3.85
C ILE A 185 7.73 3.62 5.17
N ALA A 186 7.86 4.72 5.88
CA ALA A 186 7.23 4.93 7.19
C ALA A 186 6.22 6.07 7.13
N ILE A 187 4.94 5.72 7.23
CA ILE A 187 3.81 6.63 7.13
C ILE A 187 3.25 6.88 8.53
N SER A 188 3.26 8.13 8.97
CA SER A 188 2.80 8.57 10.30
C SER A 188 3.34 7.69 11.45
N PRO A 189 4.67 7.51 11.57
CA PRO A 189 5.25 6.60 12.55
C PRO A 189 4.94 7.03 13.98
N SER A 190 4.48 6.06 14.81
CA SER A 190 4.14 6.26 16.23
C SER A 190 5.37 6.56 17.10
N LEU A 191 6.16 7.57 16.73
CA LEU A 191 7.40 7.94 17.42
C LEU A 191 7.16 8.53 18.83
N TRP A 192 5.91 8.67 19.26
CA TRP A 192 5.53 8.97 20.64
C TRP A 192 5.81 7.82 21.62
N TRP A 193 5.96 6.58 21.10
CA TRP A 193 6.19 5.38 21.91
C TRP A 193 7.38 5.57 22.86
N ASP A 194 7.18 5.12 24.11
CA ASP A 194 8.21 5.09 25.13
C ASP A 194 8.94 6.43 25.28
N TYR A 195 8.17 7.50 25.55
CA TYR A 195 8.71 8.86 25.69
C TYR A 195 9.56 9.34 24.50
N GLN A 196 9.24 8.86 23.28
CA GLN A 196 9.99 9.15 22.05
C GLN A 196 11.43 8.62 22.09
N ARG A 197 11.68 7.52 22.79
CA ARG A 197 13.02 6.95 22.98
C ARG A 197 13.71 6.73 21.64
N LEU A 198 13.06 6.10 20.68
CA LEU A 198 13.65 5.80 19.37
C LEU A 198 14.12 7.09 18.65
N ALA A 199 13.30 8.13 18.66
CA ALA A 199 13.65 9.41 18.04
C ALA A 199 14.83 10.12 18.76
N LYS A 200 14.91 9.97 20.08
CA LYS A 200 16.03 10.49 20.88
C LYS A 200 17.34 9.74 20.63
N GLU A 201 17.26 8.43 20.39
CA GLU A 201 18.42 7.57 20.10
C GLU A 201 18.89 7.69 18.64
N ALA A 202 18.09 8.25 17.74
CA ALA A 202 18.36 8.28 16.30
C ALA A 202 19.75 8.83 15.94
N PRO A 203 20.29 9.93 16.52
CA PRO A 203 21.63 10.41 16.18
C PRO A 203 22.72 9.36 16.44
N ALA A 204 22.68 8.69 17.60
CA ALA A 204 23.67 7.68 17.97
C ALA A 204 23.52 6.39 17.15
N LEU A 205 22.30 6.06 16.68
CA LEU A 205 22.05 4.91 15.82
C LEU A 205 22.51 5.19 14.40
N LEU A 206 22.18 6.35 13.82
CA LEU A 206 22.61 6.76 12.47
C LEU A 206 24.13 6.80 12.34
N ALA A 207 24.85 7.24 13.39
CA ALA A 207 26.31 7.26 13.40
C ALA A 207 26.96 5.87 13.27
N LYS A 208 26.20 4.78 13.44
CA LYS A 208 26.68 3.39 13.28
C LYS A 208 26.36 2.79 11.92
N HIS A 209 25.60 3.50 11.08
CA HIS A 209 25.28 3.02 9.75
C HIS A 209 26.52 3.01 8.84
N ASP A 210 26.59 2.02 7.98
CA ASP A 210 27.53 1.99 6.88
C ASP A 210 27.14 2.95 5.74
N ALA A 211 27.95 3.05 4.71
CA ALA A 211 27.70 3.88 3.54
C ALA A 211 26.91 3.15 2.42
N ALA A 212 26.34 1.98 2.69
CA ALA A 212 25.58 1.26 1.68
C ALA A 212 24.34 2.04 1.24
N PRO A 213 23.99 2.03 -0.05
CA PRO A 213 22.84 2.76 -0.56
C PRO A 213 21.54 2.27 0.10
N ARG A 214 20.78 3.21 0.65
CA ARG A 214 19.43 2.94 1.22
C ARG A 214 18.51 4.12 0.97
N THR A 215 17.22 3.88 1.04
CA THR A 215 16.22 4.93 0.93
C THR A 215 15.30 4.91 2.15
N LEU A 216 15.01 6.10 2.71
CA LEU A 216 14.01 6.29 3.75
C LEU A 216 12.99 7.33 3.29
N TRP A 217 11.75 6.90 3.14
CA TRP A 217 10.62 7.77 2.84
C TRP A 217 9.76 7.95 4.10
N LEU A 218 9.52 9.19 4.50
CA LEU A 218 8.80 9.55 5.71
C LEU A 218 7.62 10.46 5.39
N SER A 219 6.50 10.25 6.04
CA SER A 219 5.40 11.23 6.06
C SER A 219 4.76 11.31 7.43
N ILE A 220 4.01 12.39 7.66
CA ILE A 220 3.13 12.57 8.81
C ILE A 220 1.93 13.40 8.41
N ALA A 221 0.75 13.04 8.92
CA ALA A 221 -0.47 13.82 8.82
C ALA A 221 -0.45 15.01 9.79
N ASP A 222 -1.53 15.79 9.83
CA ASP A 222 -1.74 16.82 10.86
C ASP A 222 -2.19 16.18 12.18
N GLU A 223 -1.23 15.66 12.92
CA GLU A 223 -1.47 14.92 14.16
C GLU A 223 -1.04 15.68 15.41
N GLY A 224 -0.13 16.64 15.26
CA GLY A 224 0.35 17.50 16.34
C GLY A 224 1.03 16.76 17.49
N GLY A 225 1.16 17.43 18.62
CA GLY A 225 1.60 16.86 19.91
C GLY A 225 2.88 16.02 19.84
N THR A 226 2.85 14.87 20.52
CA THR A 226 4.00 13.95 20.61
C THR A 226 4.30 13.20 19.32
N MET A 227 3.31 13.04 18.43
CA MET A 227 3.52 12.50 17.08
C MET A 227 4.45 13.42 16.29
N GLN A 228 4.07 14.70 16.16
CA GLN A 228 4.86 15.71 15.46
C GLN A 228 6.23 15.88 16.10
N ALA A 229 6.29 15.99 17.43
CA ALA A 229 7.56 16.16 18.15
C ALA A 229 8.52 14.96 17.95
N GLY A 230 7.99 13.75 17.79
CA GLY A 230 8.79 12.55 17.50
C GLY A 230 9.41 12.60 16.12
N ILE A 231 8.59 12.91 15.10
CA ILE A 231 9.08 13.00 13.71
C ILE A 231 10.07 14.16 13.53
N ASP A 232 9.86 15.29 14.22
CA ASP A 232 10.77 16.44 14.14
C ASP A 232 12.16 16.12 14.70
N LYS A 233 12.23 15.34 15.80
CA LYS A 233 13.51 14.84 16.35
C LYS A 233 14.22 13.91 15.36
N LEU A 234 13.48 12.98 14.74
CA LEU A 234 14.05 12.09 13.74
C LEU A 234 14.57 12.87 12.53
N ARG A 235 13.80 13.85 12.04
CA ARG A 235 14.20 14.72 10.93
C ARG A 235 15.45 15.53 11.26
N ALA A 236 15.51 16.10 12.46
CA ALA A 236 16.69 16.83 12.92
C ALA A 236 17.93 15.93 12.93
N ALA A 237 17.81 14.69 13.42
CA ALA A 237 18.89 13.71 13.41
C ALA A 237 19.35 13.36 11.98
N LEU A 238 18.41 13.15 11.05
CA LEU A 238 18.70 12.89 9.64
C LEU A 238 19.37 14.09 8.97
N THR A 239 18.88 15.31 9.22
CA THR A 239 19.47 16.54 8.65
C THR A 239 20.92 16.75 9.09
N SER A 240 21.24 16.42 10.34
CA SER A 240 22.58 16.65 10.91
C SER A 240 23.55 15.48 10.71
N GLY A 241 23.07 14.26 10.50
CA GLY A 241 23.92 13.06 10.55
C GLY A 241 23.46 11.91 9.66
N ALA A 242 22.78 12.18 8.52
CA ALA A 242 22.45 11.13 7.57
C ALA A 242 23.72 10.45 7.03
N PRO A 243 23.76 9.10 6.98
CA PRO A 243 24.84 8.37 6.33
C PRO A 243 25.00 8.76 4.86
N VAL A 244 26.23 8.72 4.33
CA VAL A 244 26.53 9.16 2.94
C VAL A 244 25.70 8.42 1.89
N GLY A 245 25.42 7.13 2.10
CA GLY A 245 24.63 6.31 1.17
C GLY A 245 23.11 6.48 1.30
N LEU A 246 22.63 7.22 2.30
CA LEU A 246 21.21 7.36 2.56
C LEU A 246 20.58 8.45 1.69
N LYS A 247 19.57 8.06 0.91
CA LYS A 247 18.59 8.99 0.33
C LYS A 247 17.38 9.03 1.24
N TRP A 248 16.97 10.22 1.69
CA TRP A 248 15.77 10.33 2.49
C TRP A 248 14.88 11.48 2.04
N SER A 249 13.60 11.30 2.19
CA SER A 249 12.60 12.32 1.90
C SER A 249 11.54 12.37 3.02
N TYR A 250 10.91 13.53 3.14
CA TYR A 250 9.85 13.78 4.10
C TYR A 250 8.70 14.54 3.45
N ARG A 251 7.47 14.06 3.68
CA ARG A 251 6.23 14.64 3.16
C ARG A 251 5.29 14.96 4.32
N ALA A 252 5.13 16.25 4.65
CA ALA A 252 4.05 16.70 5.51
C ALA A 252 2.72 16.63 4.77
N ARG A 253 1.66 16.21 5.47
CA ARG A 253 0.30 16.06 4.92
C ARG A 253 -0.71 16.82 5.77
N PRO A 254 -0.70 18.17 5.71
CA PRO A 254 -1.54 19.01 6.59
C PRO A 254 -3.05 18.90 6.28
N GLY A 255 -3.43 18.34 5.14
CA GLY A 255 -4.82 18.08 4.77
C GLY A 255 -5.35 16.72 5.25
N GLU A 256 -4.50 15.91 5.89
CA GLU A 256 -4.83 14.56 6.33
C GLU A 256 -4.76 14.45 7.84
N ASN A 257 -5.49 13.49 8.41
CA ASN A 257 -5.34 13.05 9.79
C ASN A 257 -4.82 11.61 9.83
N HIS A 258 -4.60 11.06 11.03
CA HIS A 258 -4.07 9.71 11.20
C HIS A 258 -4.87 8.63 10.47
N ALA A 259 -6.21 8.76 10.41
CA ALA A 259 -7.08 7.77 9.79
C ALA A 259 -7.18 7.90 8.26
N THR A 260 -6.78 9.04 7.67
CA THR A 260 -6.94 9.30 6.23
C THR A 260 -5.63 9.29 5.46
N THR A 261 -4.49 9.40 6.16
CA THR A 261 -3.18 9.62 5.53
C THR A 261 -2.63 8.42 4.78
N TYR A 262 -2.97 7.19 5.20
CA TYR A 262 -2.27 6.00 4.69
C TYR A 262 -2.43 5.84 3.18
N HIS A 263 -3.65 5.92 2.66
CA HIS A 263 -3.92 5.74 1.23
C HIS A 263 -3.13 6.71 0.33
N PRO A 264 -3.27 8.04 0.49
CA PRO A 264 -2.56 8.99 -0.37
C PRO A 264 -1.04 8.96 -0.13
N ALA A 265 -0.58 8.70 1.11
CA ALA A 265 0.84 8.61 1.40
C ALA A 265 1.50 7.39 0.77
N ALA A 266 0.84 6.22 0.83
CA ALA A 266 1.32 5.00 0.21
C ALA A 266 1.41 5.15 -1.31
N LEU A 267 0.40 5.74 -1.94
CA LEU A 267 0.41 6.00 -3.38
C LEU A 267 1.57 6.92 -3.78
N ASP A 268 1.81 8.01 -3.04
CA ASP A 268 2.91 8.92 -3.32
C ASP A 268 4.27 8.27 -3.10
N ALA A 269 4.44 7.50 -2.02
CA ALA A 269 5.68 6.75 -1.76
C ALA A 269 5.98 5.76 -2.90
N LEU A 270 4.98 5.00 -3.33
CA LEU A 270 5.14 4.04 -4.41
C LEU A 270 5.49 4.73 -5.73
N ARG A 271 4.83 5.84 -6.07
CA ARG A 271 5.15 6.64 -7.26
C ARG A 271 6.56 7.25 -7.21
N GLU A 272 6.99 7.76 -6.06
CA GLU A 272 8.32 8.34 -5.90
C GLU A 272 9.43 7.29 -6.01
N LEU A 273 9.19 6.09 -5.49
CA LEU A 273 10.22 5.04 -5.39
C LEU A 273 10.23 4.06 -6.57
N TYR A 274 9.10 3.86 -7.22
CA TYR A 274 8.91 2.86 -8.27
C TYR A 274 8.28 3.43 -9.55
N GLY A 275 7.98 4.73 -9.59
CA GLY A 275 7.38 5.38 -10.74
C GLY A 275 8.24 5.25 -11.99
N LEU A 276 7.59 4.97 -13.10
CA LEU A 276 8.19 5.04 -14.42
C LEU A 276 8.04 6.46 -14.99
N PRO A 277 8.95 6.90 -15.86
CA PRO A 277 8.74 8.14 -16.59
C PRO A 277 7.41 8.05 -17.37
N PRO A 278 6.72 9.18 -17.62
CA PRO A 278 5.53 9.18 -18.45
C PRO A 278 5.78 8.43 -19.75
N TYR A 279 4.83 7.56 -20.16
CA TYR A 279 4.97 6.77 -21.38
C TYR A 279 4.88 7.64 -22.67
N TRP A 280 4.44 8.90 -22.56
CA TRP A 280 4.54 9.86 -23.65
C TRP A 280 5.75 10.78 -23.45
N ASP A 281 6.50 10.96 -24.51
CA ASP A 281 7.50 12.04 -24.59
C ASP A 281 6.73 13.37 -24.72
N GLU A 282 7.02 14.36 -23.89
CA GLU A 282 6.43 15.71 -23.99
C GLU A 282 6.71 16.38 -25.38
N LYS A 283 7.73 15.88 -26.09
CA LYS A 283 8.08 16.30 -27.45
C LYS A 283 7.39 15.47 -28.54
N ALA A 284 6.76 14.36 -28.20
CA ALA A 284 6.01 13.58 -29.13
C ALA A 284 4.66 14.27 -29.45
N PRO A 285 4.16 14.15 -30.68
CA PRO A 285 2.83 14.67 -30.99
C PRO A 285 1.80 14.03 -30.07
N LEU A 286 0.86 14.84 -29.57
CA LEU A 286 -0.23 14.33 -28.73
C LEU A 286 -0.94 13.16 -29.44
N PRO A 287 -1.33 12.14 -28.70
CA PRO A 287 -2.19 11.09 -29.26
C PRO A 287 -3.44 11.70 -29.88
N TRP A 288 -3.93 11.12 -30.98
CA TRP A 288 -5.06 11.68 -31.74
C TRP A 288 -6.32 11.95 -30.89
N TRP A 289 -6.52 11.21 -29.76
CA TRP A 289 -7.65 11.42 -28.84
C TRP A 289 -7.43 12.59 -27.86
N LEU A 290 -6.26 13.21 -27.84
CA LEU A 290 -5.92 14.40 -27.04
C LEU A 290 -5.62 15.61 -27.93
N SER A 291 -5.65 15.44 -29.26
CA SER A 291 -5.45 16.53 -30.20
C SER A 291 -6.79 16.92 -30.85
N ASP A 292 -7.07 18.20 -30.90
CA ASP A 292 -8.23 18.75 -31.66
C ASP A 292 -7.98 18.77 -33.19
N GLU A 293 -6.84 18.26 -33.64
CA GLU A 293 -6.51 18.22 -35.07
C GLU A 293 -7.35 17.16 -35.80
N ALA A 294 -8.16 17.58 -36.74
CA ALA A 294 -8.81 16.66 -37.64
C ALA A 294 -7.75 15.80 -38.38
N PRO A 295 -7.99 14.49 -38.60
CA PRO A 295 -7.04 13.68 -39.36
C PRO A 295 -6.76 14.33 -40.71
N ALA A 296 -5.50 14.50 -41.06
CA ALA A 296 -5.09 14.99 -42.36
C ALA A 296 -5.86 14.18 -43.41
N SER A 297 -6.66 14.86 -44.25
CA SER A 297 -7.44 14.19 -45.29
C SER A 297 -6.49 13.35 -46.12
N ALA A 298 -6.74 12.02 -46.17
CA ALA A 298 -5.97 11.15 -47.04
C ALA A 298 -5.99 11.76 -48.46
N ALA A 299 -4.84 12.15 -48.95
CA ALA A 299 -4.71 12.60 -50.34
C ALA A 299 -5.25 11.48 -51.25
N PRO A 300 -6.04 11.80 -52.25
CA PRO A 300 -6.57 10.82 -53.17
C PRO A 300 -5.40 10.08 -53.82
N ALA A 301 -5.43 8.76 -53.71
CA ALA A 301 -4.47 7.89 -54.43
C ALA A 301 -4.53 8.20 -55.93
N LYS A 302 -3.36 8.60 -56.48
CA LYS A 302 -3.21 8.79 -57.93
C LYS A 302 -3.17 7.47 -58.67
#